data_77b8f66ffac0ea345eb694cbf14ed5d1
#
_entry.id   77b8f66ffac0ea345eb694cbf14ed5d1
#
_cell.length_a   1.000
_cell.length_b   1.000
_cell.length_c   1.000
_cell.angle_alpha   90.00
_cell.angle_beta   90.00
_cell.angle_gamma   90.00
#
_symmetry.space_group_name_H-M   'P 1'
#
loop_
_entity.id
_entity.type
_entity.pdbx_description
1 polymer ?
#
loop_
_entity_poly.entity_id
_entity_poly.type
_entity_poly.pdbx_seq_one_letter_code
_entity_poly.pdbx_strand_id
1 'polypeptide(L)'
;MTTIHFIINPISGNGKNQLTQEGVVGFFSHEKFEVKIKKTLKPNHASSLTHESIKEGADVVVACGGDGTINEIASCLVGSRVKLGIVPMGSGNGLASTLKIPKQVKDALKVINKLKSTKIDVGYLNNHYFFSNTGIGFDAKVINYYAQTRKRRLASYLRASALAFIHNNPSALVKINTPARSFNLRPFMVFASNTNEMGYGTSLTPNASTQDGMLDVVVVEPLNRLEIIYFSLLLLIKKPQSLKKAHYFLTENIEIRSLDKEGFLIQIDGESKQIETNLINIGAQRSALSVLVP
;
A
#
# COMPACT_ATOMS: atom_id res chain seq x y z
N MET A 1 28.59 -13.09 7.90
CA MET A 1 28.04 -13.19 6.52
C MET A 1 26.56 -12.85 6.62
N THR A 2 26.03 -12.00 5.77
CA THR A 2 24.61 -11.59 5.79
C THR A 2 23.79 -12.51 4.89
N THR A 3 22.73 -13.12 5.42
CA THR A 3 21.86 -14.03 4.66
C THR A 3 20.69 -13.25 4.06
N ILE A 4 20.59 -13.25 2.72
CA ILE A 4 19.57 -12.51 1.96
C ILE A 4 18.69 -13.50 1.17
N HIS A 5 17.38 -13.48 1.42
CA HIS A 5 16.43 -14.29 0.68
C HIS A 5 15.61 -13.41 -0.28
N PHE A 6 15.70 -13.68 -1.57
CA PHE A 6 14.90 -13.02 -2.61
C PHE A 6 13.63 -13.83 -2.86
N ILE A 7 12.48 -13.21 -2.68
CA ILE A 7 11.18 -13.79 -3.03
C ILE A 7 10.68 -13.10 -4.29
N ILE A 8 10.68 -13.85 -5.40
CA ILE A 8 10.39 -13.32 -6.74
C ILE A 8 8.98 -13.76 -7.16
N ASN A 9 8.15 -12.79 -7.53
CA ASN A 9 6.89 -13.03 -8.20
C ASN A 9 7.10 -13.00 -9.72
N PRO A 10 7.09 -14.16 -10.42
CA PRO A 10 7.48 -14.25 -11.83
C PRO A 10 6.49 -13.57 -12.79
N ILE A 11 5.24 -13.34 -12.37
CA ILE A 11 4.21 -12.69 -13.20
C ILE A 11 4.17 -11.17 -13.03
N SER A 12 4.97 -10.59 -12.13
CA SER A 12 5.05 -9.14 -11.95
C SER A 12 5.75 -8.46 -13.13
N GLY A 13 5.35 -7.22 -13.44
CA GLY A 13 6.06 -6.37 -14.42
C GLY A 13 5.91 -6.77 -15.87
N ASN A 14 4.82 -7.42 -16.28
CA ASN A 14 4.60 -7.92 -17.65
C ASN A 14 5.65 -8.94 -18.15
N GLY A 15 6.37 -9.60 -17.25
CA GLY A 15 7.39 -10.61 -17.59
C GLY A 15 8.65 -10.08 -18.27
N LYS A 16 8.79 -8.75 -18.46
CA LYS A 16 9.93 -8.15 -19.18
C LYS A 16 11.18 -7.97 -18.31
N ASN A 17 11.04 -7.90 -17.00
CA ASN A 17 12.17 -7.76 -16.07
C ASN A 17 12.39 -9.10 -15.35
N GLN A 18 12.92 -10.08 -16.05
CA GLN A 18 13.28 -11.34 -15.41
C GLN A 18 14.56 -11.12 -14.58
N LEU A 19 14.40 -11.05 -13.26
CA LEU A 19 15.49 -11.31 -12.34
C LEU A 19 15.89 -12.78 -12.53
N THR A 20 16.99 -13.02 -13.23
CA THR A 20 17.56 -14.37 -13.31
C THR A 20 18.31 -14.66 -12.01
N GLN A 21 18.35 -15.93 -11.62
CA GLN A 21 19.10 -16.37 -10.45
C GLN A 21 20.57 -15.98 -10.57
N GLU A 22 21.17 -16.20 -11.73
CA GLU A 22 22.55 -15.85 -12.04
C GLU A 22 22.82 -14.35 -11.92
N GLY A 23 21.90 -13.51 -12.43
CA GLY A 23 22.02 -12.05 -12.36
C GLY A 23 21.92 -11.50 -10.94
N VAL A 24 21.12 -12.13 -10.07
CA VAL A 24 21.04 -11.74 -8.65
C VAL A 24 22.26 -12.25 -7.90
N VAL A 25 22.59 -13.54 -7.99
CA VAL A 25 23.72 -14.13 -7.26
C VAL A 25 25.04 -13.47 -7.67
N GLY A 26 25.27 -13.24 -8.95
CA GLY A 26 26.47 -12.58 -9.45
C GLY A 26 26.63 -11.10 -9.07
N PHE A 27 25.56 -10.46 -8.55
CA PHE A 27 25.61 -9.08 -8.07
C PHE A 27 26.18 -8.95 -6.65
N PHE A 28 26.12 -10.02 -5.84
CA PHE A 28 26.54 -10.03 -4.43
C PHE A 28 27.84 -10.81 -4.24
N SER A 29 28.78 -10.25 -3.48
CA SER A 29 30.04 -10.94 -3.11
C SER A 29 29.75 -12.12 -2.19
N HIS A 30 30.17 -13.32 -2.58
CA HIS A 30 30.03 -14.55 -1.79
C HIS A 30 30.78 -14.51 -0.44
N GLU A 31 31.76 -13.64 -0.29
CA GLU A 31 32.46 -13.47 0.99
C GLU A 31 31.61 -12.73 2.03
N LYS A 32 30.69 -11.87 1.58
CA LYS A 32 29.86 -11.03 2.44
C LYS A 32 28.43 -11.51 2.58
N PHE A 33 27.91 -12.18 1.55
CA PHE A 33 26.50 -12.51 1.42
C PHE A 33 26.25 -13.97 1.08
N GLU A 34 25.31 -14.58 1.79
CA GLU A 34 24.66 -15.80 1.38
C GLU A 34 23.30 -15.45 0.72
N VAL A 35 23.13 -15.79 -0.56
CA VAL A 35 21.94 -15.41 -1.34
C VAL A 35 21.12 -16.65 -1.66
N LYS A 36 19.84 -16.64 -1.25
CA LYS A 36 18.84 -17.66 -1.64
C LYS A 36 17.72 -17.03 -2.45
N ILE A 37 17.20 -17.75 -3.43
CA ILE A 37 16.13 -17.31 -4.31
C ILE A 37 14.96 -18.26 -4.22
N LYS A 38 13.78 -17.70 -3.92
CA LYS A 38 12.51 -18.41 -3.84
C LYS A 38 11.53 -17.76 -4.83
N LYS A 39 10.73 -18.57 -5.54
CA LYS A 39 9.74 -18.07 -6.51
C LYS A 39 8.33 -18.37 -6.02
N THR A 40 7.45 -17.38 -6.12
CA THR A 40 6.04 -17.61 -5.84
C THR A 40 5.39 -18.41 -6.96
N LEU A 41 4.45 -19.29 -6.62
CA LEU A 41 3.74 -20.16 -7.56
C LEU A 41 2.24 -19.81 -7.66
N LYS A 42 1.70 -19.11 -6.64
CA LYS A 42 0.28 -18.77 -6.53
C LYS A 42 0.10 -17.52 -5.65
N PRO A 43 -1.06 -16.86 -5.67
CA PRO A 43 -1.38 -15.79 -4.72
C PRO A 43 -1.19 -16.26 -3.26
N ASN A 44 -0.81 -15.34 -2.38
CA ASN A 44 -0.50 -15.57 -0.95
C ASN A 44 0.67 -16.53 -0.69
N HIS A 45 1.43 -16.93 -1.71
CA HIS A 45 2.59 -17.82 -1.51
C HIS A 45 3.81 -17.06 -0.97
N ALA A 46 3.92 -15.75 -1.21
CA ALA A 46 5.03 -14.95 -0.70
C ALA A 46 5.06 -14.92 0.84
N SER A 47 3.90 -14.92 1.50
CA SER A 47 3.80 -15.00 2.97
C SER A 47 4.39 -16.31 3.51
N SER A 48 4.06 -17.45 2.90
CA SER A 48 4.61 -18.77 3.32
C SER A 48 6.13 -18.81 3.15
N LEU A 49 6.64 -18.32 1.99
CA LEU A 49 8.08 -18.25 1.71
C LEU A 49 8.80 -17.27 2.64
N THR A 50 8.14 -16.21 3.11
CA THR A 50 8.69 -15.28 4.08
C THR A 50 8.84 -15.93 5.46
N HIS A 51 7.81 -16.64 5.94
CA HIS A 51 7.90 -17.36 7.21
C HIS A 51 8.98 -18.47 7.17
N GLU A 52 9.12 -19.16 6.05
CA GLU A 52 10.21 -20.11 5.84
C GLU A 52 11.58 -19.40 5.87
N SER A 53 11.71 -18.26 5.20
CA SER A 53 12.95 -17.47 5.18
C SER A 53 13.36 -16.97 6.57
N ILE A 54 12.38 -16.55 7.39
CA ILE A 54 12.63 -16.16 8.80
C ILE A 54 13.15 -17.37 9.60
N LYS A 55 12.52 -18.55 9.44
CA LYS A 55 12.93 -19.80 10.12
C LYS A 55 14.33 -20.25 9.68
N GLU A 56 14.70 -20.03 8.43
CA GLU A 56 16.03 -20.32 7.88
C GLU A 56 17.11 -19.29 8.31
N GLY A 57 16.75 -18.29 9.11
CA GLY A 57 17.69 -17.31 9.65
C GLY A 57 18.07 -16.18 8.68
N ALA A 58 17.20 -15.81 7.75
CA ALA A 58 17.45 -14.67 6.86
C ALA A 58 17.57 -13.37 7.65
N ASP A 59 18.62 -12.58 7.37
CA ASP A 59 18.78 -11.21 7.88
C ASP A 59 17.95 -10.20 7.07
N VAL A 60 17.77 -10.50 5.79
CA VAL A 60 17.02 -9.67 4.84
C VAL A 60 16.12 -10.56 3.99
N VAL A 61 14.86 -10.18 3.85
CA VAL A 61 13.95 -10.74 2.86
C VAL A 61 13.63 -9.66 1.83
N VAL A 62 13.89 -9.98 0.56
CA VAL A 62 13.72 -9.05 -0.55
C VAL A 62 12.45 -9.38 -1.32
N ALA A 63 11.51 -8.43 -1.34
CA ALA A 63 10.30 -8.50 -2.15
C ALA A 63 10.60 -8.08 -3.60
N CYS A 64 10.54 -9.04 -4.54
CA CYS A 64 10.69 -8.77 -5.97
C CYS A 64 9.31 -8.89 -6.64
N GLY A 65 8.57 -7.78 -6.70
CA GLY A 65 7.20 -7.79 -7.18
C GLY A 65 6.52 -6.42 -7.19
N GLY A 66 5.20 -6.42 -7.32
CA GLY A 66 4.36 -5.23 -7.15
C GLY A 66 3.85 -5.07 -5.72
N ASP A 67 2.94 -4.10 -5.50
CA ASP A 67 2.43 -3.72 -4.18
C ASP A 67 1.86 -4.91 -3.40
N GLY A 68 1.11 -5.82 -4.02
CA GLY A 68 0.58 -7.01 -3.36
C GLY A 68 1.68 -7.96 -2.86
N THR A 69 2.73 -8.22 -3.66
CA THR A 69 3.87 -9.05 -3.22
C THR A 69 4.66 -8.37 -2.10
N ILE A 70 4.83 -7.05 -2.19
CA ILE A 70 5.49 -6.26 -1.14
C ILE A 70 4.65 -6.33 0.14
N ASN A 71 3.33 -6.17 0.05
CA ASN A 71 2.43 -6.24 1.22
C ASN A 71 2.45 -7.63 1.88
N GLU A 72 2.36 -8.73 1.09
CA GLU A 72 2.44 -10.10 1.63
C GLU A 72 3.72 -10.33 2.45
N ILE A 73 4.88 -9.92 1.92
CA ILE A 73 6.18 -10.12 2.57
C ILE A 73 6.32 -9.17 3.76
N ALA A 74 6.06 -7.89 3.57
CA ALA A 74 6.20 -6.87 4.60
C ALA A 74 5.32 -7.16 5.81
N SER A 75 4.08 -7.65 5.60
CA SER A 75 3.16 -8.02 6.68
C SER A 75 3.73 -9.11 7.59
N CYS A 76 4.49 -10.07 7.04
CA CYS A 76 5.15 -11.11 7.84
C CYS A 76 6.39 -10.59 8.59
N LEU A 77 6.94 -9.45 8.20
CA LEU A 77 8.14 -8.85 8.78
C LEU A 77 7.84 -7.78 9.83
N VAL A 78 6.58 -7.35 9.98
CA VAL A 78 6.19 -6.37 11.02
C VAL A 78 6.58 -6.89 12.39
N GLY A 79 7.29 -6.07 13.18
CA GLY A 79 7.78 -6.42 14.51
C GLY A 79 8.95 -7.41 14.53
N SER A 80 9.44 -7.89 13.38
CA SER A 80 10.58 -8.79 13.30
C SER A 80 11.92 -8.03 13.26
N ARG A 81 13.02 -8.77 13.44
CA ARG A 81 14.39 -8.24 13.27
C ARG A 81 14.85 -8.28 11.81
N VAL A 82 14.16 -9.04 10.97
CA VAL A 82 14.48 -9.24 9.56
C VAL A 82 14.13 -7.97 8.78
N LYS A 83 15.07 -7.50 7.95
CA LYS A 83 14.86 -6.28 7.16
C LYS A 83 14.15 -6.59 5.84
N LEU A 84 13.28 -5.69 5.42
CA LEU A 84 12.67 -5.73 4.10
C LEU A 84 13.57 -5.07 3.07
N GLY A 85 13.95 -5.79 2.02
CA GLY A 85 14.46 -5.21 0.78
C GLY A 85 13.35 -5.15 -0.27
N ILE A 86 13.40 -4.19 -1.20
CA ILE A 86 12.40 -4.07 -2.25
C ILE A 86 13.07 -3.94 -3.62
N VAL A 87 12.65 -4.78 -4.57
CA VAL A 87 12.89 -4.63 -6.00
C VAL A 87 11.53 -4.40 -6.66
N PRO A 88 11.16 -3.13 -6.96
CA PRO A 88 9.82 -2.78 -7.42
C PRO A 88 9.61 -3.22 -8.87
N MET A 89 8.68 -4.15 -9.10
CA MET A 89 8.38 -4.70 -10.43
C MET A 89 6.91 -4.48 -10.82
N GLY A 90 6.12 -3.81 -10.00
CA GLY A 90 4.71 -3.50 -10.27
C GLY A 90 4.51 -2.20 -11.04
N SER A 91 3.24 -1.87 -11.35
CA SER A 91 2.84 -0.62 -12.01
C SER A 91 2.68 0.55 -11.04
N GLY A 92 2.31 0.31 -9.79
CA GLY A 92 2.13 1.32 -8.73
C GLY A 92 3.42 1.53 -7.93
N ASN A 93 3.73 0.58 -7.06
CA ASN A 93 4.88 0.57 -6.14
C ASN A 93 4.91 1.78 -5.19
N GLY A 94 3.77 2.06 -4.53
CA GLY A 94 3.59 3.25 -3.68
C GLY A 94 4.63 3.35 -2.56
N LEU A 95 4.82 2.28 -1.76
CA LEU A 95 5.83 2.25 -0.71
C LEU A 95 7.25 2.46 -1.25
N ALA A 96 7.61 1.76 -2.33
CA ALA A 96 8.95 1.89 -2.93
C ALA A 96 9.20 3.31 -3.46
N SER A 97 8.18 3.94 -4.04
CA SER A 97 8.25 5.32 -4.54
C SER A 97 8.46 6.31 -3.39
N THR A 98 7.68 6.20 -2.31
CA THR A 98 7.81 7.03 -1.11
C THR A 98 9.20 6.91 -0.49
N LEU A 99 9.75 5.69 -0.40
CA LEU A 99 11.10 5.42 0.12
C LEU A 99 12.22 5.72 -0.90
N LYS A 100 11.87 6.27 -2.07
CA LYS A 100 12.81 6.62 -3.15
C LYS A 100 13.65 5.43 -3.65
N ILE A 101 13.11 4.21 -3.55
CA ILE A 101 13.75 3.01 -4.05
C ILE A 101 13.71 3.03 -5.57
N PRO A 102 14.85 2.87 -6.26
CA PRO A 102 14.91 2.94 -7.72
C PRO A 102 14.06 1.88 -8.40
N LYS A 103 13.38 2.27 -9.51
CA LYS A 103 12.57 1.35 -10.31
C LYS A 103 13.42 0.38 -11.15
N GLN A 104 14.66 0.78 -11.48
CA GLN A 104 15.57 -0.09 -12.22
C GLN A 104 16.13 -1.16 -11.29
N VAL A 105 16.02 -2.43 -11.69
CA VAL A 105 16.44 -3.60 -10.91
C VAL A 105 17.88 -3.46 -10.43
N LYS A 106 18.81 -3.12 -11.32
CA LYS A 106 20.24 -2.98 -10.97
C LYS A 106 20.49 -1.95 -9.86
N ASP A 107 19.75 -0.85 -9.89
CA ASP A 107 19.91 0.20 -8.88
C ASP A 107 19.20 -0.17 -7.56
N ALA A 108 18.08 -0.89 -7.60
CA ALA A 108 17.45 -1.47 -6.42
C ALA A 108 18.38 -2.50 -5.74
N LEU A 109 19.08 -3.35 -6.51
CA LEU A 109 20.08 -4.28 -5.97
C LEU A 109 21.25 -3.55 -5.30
N LYS A 110 21.68 -2.39 -5.83
CA LYS A 110 22.70 -1.54 -5.15
C LYS A 110 22.23 -1.05 -3.78
N VAL A 111 20.93 -0.69 -3.65
CA VAL A 111 20.36 -0.31 -2.34
C VAL A 111 20.44 -1.47 -1.38
N ILE A 112 20.07 -2.67 -1.80
CA ILE A 112 20.11 -3.88 -0.98
C ILE A 112 21.55 -4.19 -0.55
N ASN A 113 22.50 -4.09 -1.45
CA ASN A 113 23.93 -4.38 -1.17
C ASN A 113 24.55 -3.45 -0.11
N LYS A 114 24.05 -2.19 0.00
CA LYS A 114 24.50 -1.24 1.02
C LYS A 114 24.03 -1.59 2.44
N LEU A 115 22.97 -2.38 2.60
CA LEU A 115 22.35 -2.77 3.87
C LEU A 115 21.91 -1.58 4.76
N LYS A 116 21.89 -0.33 4.23
CA LYS A 116 21.39 0.83 4.96
C LYS A 116 19.91 0.70 5.16
N SER A 117 19.43 0.80 6.38
CA SER A 117 18.01 0.62 6.70
C SER A 117 17.46 1.76 7.53
N THR A 118 16.15 1.98 7.41
CA THR A 118 15.38 2.84 8.29
C THR A 118 14.19 2.07 8.85
N LYS A 119 13.67 2.52 9.99
CA LYS A 119 12.41 2.03 10.51
C LYS A 119 11.27 2.90 10.00
N ILE A 120 10.21 2.26 9.56
CA ILE A 120 8.98 2.94 9.13
C ILE A 120 7.80 2.51 9.99
N ASP A 121 6.83 3.38 10.06
CA ASP A 121 5.53 3.11 10.63
C ASP A 121 4.74 2.21 9.69
N VAL A 122 3.82 1.42 10.24
CA VAL A 122 2.98 0.50 9.49
C VAL A 122 1.53 0.76 9.83
N GLY A 123 0.73 1.05 8.81
CA GLY A 123 -0.70 1.17 8.99
C GLY A 123 -1.38 -0.18 9.19
N TYR A 124 -2.48 -0.20 9.94
CA TYR A 124 -3.35 -1.37 10.05
C TYR A 124 -4.82 -0.99 9.87
N LEU A 125 -5.59 -1.89 9.26
CA LEU A 125 -7.05 -1.88 9.27
C LEU A 125 -7.50 -3.22 9.86
N ASN A 126 -8.05 -3.21 11.06
CA ASN A 126 -8.33 -4.40 11.85
C ASN A 126 -7.08 -5.31 11.91
N ASN A 127 -7.17 -6.53 11.36
CA ASN A 127 -6.07 -7.51 11.34
C ASN A 127 -5.24 -7.47 10.05
N HIS A 128 -5.36 -6.42 9.24
CA HIS A 128 -4.63 -6.29 7.97
C HIS A 128 -3.68 -5.11 8.02
N TYR A 129 -2.43 -5.33 7.66
CA TYR A 129 -1.46 -4.26 7.50
C TYR A 129 -1.58 -3.58 6.14
N PHE A 130 -1.30 -2.29 6.10
CA PHE A 130 -1.06 -1.54 4.88
C PHE A 130 0.20 -0.69 5.02
N PHE A 131 0.90 -0.53 3.92
CA PHE A 131 2.17 0.18 3.89
C PHE A 131 2.08 1.50 3.15
N SER A 132 1.08 1.65 2.27
CA SER A 132 0.80 2.88 1.56
C SER A 132 -0.47 3.54 2.07
N ASN A 133 -1.62 2.94 1.83
CA ASN A 133 -2.90 3.55 2.16
C ASN A 133 -4.04 2.53 2.24
N THR A 134 -5.12 2.95 2.88
CA THR A 134 -6.37 2.21 2.96
C THR A 134 -7.56 3.16 2.91
N GLY A 135 -8.73 2.65 2.60
CA GLY A 135 -9.93 3.47 2.60
C GLY A 135 -11.22 2.74 2.31
N ILE A 136 -12.32 3.49 2.45
CA ILE A 136 -13.69 3.07 2.17
C ILE A 136 -14.38 4.08 1.27
N GLY A 137 -15.45 3.66 0.61
CA GLY A 137 -16.26 4.54 -0.23
C GLY A 137 -15.80 4.53 -1.68
N PHE A 138 -15.65 5.70 -2.29
CA PHE A 138 -15.41 5.82 -3.73
C PHE A 138 -14.07 5.20 -4.17
N ASP A 139 -12.99 5.39 -3.43
CA ASP A 139 -11.68 4.81 -3.74
C ASP A 139 -11.70 3.28 -3.70
N ALA A 140 -12.34 2.67 -2.70
CA ALA A 140 -12.52 1.23 -2.62
C ALA A 140 -13.35 0.69 -3.80
N LYS A 141 -14.39 1.43 -4.26
CA LYS A 141 -15.16 1.09 -5.46
C LYS A 141 -14.29 1.15 -6.72
N VAL A 142 -13.47 2.18 -6.87
CA VAL A 142 -12.53 2.29 -8.01
C VAL A 142 -11.59 1.09 -8.05
N ILE A 143 -10.99 0.74 -6.91
CA ILE A 143 -10.08 -0.40 -6.83
C ILE A 143 -10.81 -1.71 -7.11
N ASN A 144 -12.05 -1.88 -6.64
CA ASN A 144 -12.86 -3.06 -6.93
C ASN A 144 -13.15 -3.23 -8.43
N TYR A 145 -13.52 -2.16 -9.13
CA TYR A 145 -13.66 -2.20 -10.60
C TYR A 145 -12.32 -2.43 -11.31
N TYR A 146 -11.24 -1.84 -10.79
CA TYR A 146 -9.90 -2.02 -11.35
C TYR A 146 -9.40 -3.46 -11.22
N ALA A 147 -9.70 -4.13 -10.10
CA ALA A 147 -9.35 -5.53 -9.87
C ALA A 147 -9.96 -6.49 -10.91
N GLN A 148 -11.14 -6.14 -11.48
CA GLN A 148 -11.81 -6.93 -12.51
C GLN A 148 -11.18 -6.76 -13.91
N THR A 149 -10.20 -5.87 -14.08
CA THR A 149 -9.55 -5.65 -15.36
C THR A 149 -8.40 -6.63 -15.58
N ARG A 150 -8.28 -7.18 -16.82
CA ARG A 150 -7.21 -8.13 -17.18
C ARG A 150 -5.82 -7.49 -17.21
N LYS A 151 -5.72 -6.18 -17.47
CA LYS A 151 -4.45 -5.46 -17.60
C LYS A 151 -4.41 -4.30 -16.61
N ARG A 152 -3.47 -4.31 -15.68
CA ARG A 152 -3.24 -3.23 -14.71
C ARG A 152 -2.44 -2.09 -15.38
N ARG A 153 -3.16 -1.15 -16.02
CA ARG A 153 -2.62 0.04 -16.69
C ARG A 153 -3.40 1.28 -16.28
N LEU A 154 -2.82 2.45 -16.49
CA LEU A 154 -3.48 3.73 -16.20
C LEU A 154 -4.86 3.86 -16.89
N ALA A 155 -4.96 3.45 -18.17
CA ALA A 155 -6.24 3.46 -18.90
C ALA A 155 -7.31 2.58 -18.23
N SER A 156 -6.92 1.42 -17.67
CA SER A 156 -7.83 0.56 -16.92
C SER A 156 -8.27 1.21 -15.61
N TYR A 157 -7.39 1.94 -14.95
CA TYR A 157 -7.70 2.70 -13.74
C TYR A 157 -8.69 3.84 -14.03
N LEU A 158 -8.47 4.60 -15.10
CA LEU A 158 -9.40 5.66 -15.54
C LEU A 158 -10.79 5.10 -15.89
N ARG A 159 -10.85 3.95 -16.56
CA ARG A 159 -12.12 3.26 -16.83
C ARG A 159 -12.82 2.81 -15.54
N ALA A 160 -12.08 2.25 -14.59
CA ALA A 160 -12.63 1.86 -13.29
C ALA A 160 -13.15 3.07 -12.51
N SER A 161 -12.45 4.21 -12.55
CA SER A 161 -12.91 5.47 -11.97
C SER A 161 -14.20 5.96 -12.61
N ALA A 162 -14.32 5.88 -13.94
CA ALA A 162 -15.55 6.23 -14.66
C ALA A 162 -16.73 5.31 -14.29
N LEU A 163 -16.49 4.00 -14.16
CA LEU A 163 -17.51 3.05 -13.71
C LEU A 163 -17.94 3.34 -12.26
N ALA A 164 -17.00 3.59 -11.36
CA ALA A 164 -17.29 3.97 -9.98
C ALA A 164 -18.10 5.29 -9.91
N PHE A 165 -17.82 6.24 -10.80
CA PHE A 165 -18.57 7.48 -10.92
C PHE A 165 -20.01 7.26 -11.39
N ILE A 166 -20.22 6.45 -12.42
CA ILE A 166 -21.57 6.14 -12.97
C ILE A 166 -22.41 5.41 -11.93
N HIS A 167 -21.82 4.44 -11.22
CA HIS A 167 -22.50 3.60 -10.22
C HIS A 167 -22.30 4.13 -8.78
N ASN A 168 -22.10 5.44 -8.63
CA ASN A 168 -21.88 6.02 -7.30
C ASN A 168 -23.20 6.10 -6.51
N ASN A 169 -23.48 5.05 -5.73
CA ASN A 169 -24.57 5.04 -4.77
C ASN A 169 -24.12 5.69 -3.44
N PRO A 170 -25.04 6.31 -2.68
CA PRO A 170 -24.74 6.85 -1.36
C PRO A 170 -24.07 5.80 -0.46
N SER A 171 -23.03 6.22 0.26
CA SER A 171 -22.38 5.39 1.26
C SER A 171 -23.30 5.11 2.45
N ALA A 172 -22.98 4.11 3.24
CA ALA A 172 -23.59 3.90 4.53
C ALA A 172 -23.40 5.13 5.42
N LEU A 173 -24.38 5.41 6.31
CA LEU A 173 -24.20 6.34 7.39
C LEU A 173 -23.16 5.74 8.34
N VAL A 174 -22.11 6.48 8.62
CA VAL A 174 -21.06 6.02 9.53
C VAL A 174 -20.84 6.99 10.66
N LYS A 175 -20.49 6.45 11.82
CA LYS A 175 -19.92 7.20 12.93
C LYS A 175 -18.41 7.06 12.84
N ILE A 176 -17.71 8.18 12.79
CA ILE A 176 -16.26 8.26 12.79
C ILE A 176 -15.82 8.82 14.15
N ASN A 177 -14.99 8.06 14.85
CA ASN A 177 -14.38 8.43 16.11
C ASN A 177 -12.87 8.56 15.93
N THR A 178 -12.33 9.69 16.38
CA THR A 178 -10.88 9.92 16.54
C THR A 178 -10.61 10.32 17.99
N PRO A 179 -9.36 10.32 18.45
CA PRO A 179 -9.05 10.83 19.80
C PRO A 179 -9.52 12.26 20.06
N ALA A 180 -9.61 13.09 19.02
CA ALA A 180 -9.95 14.51 19.13
C ALA A 180 -11.45 14.80 18.94
N ARG A 181 -12.17 13.99 18.16
CA ARG A 181 -13.57 14.29 17.78
C ARG A 181 -14.33 13.06 17.28
N SER A 182 -15.67 13.17 17.36
CA SER A 182 -16.60 12.20 16.80
C SER A 182 -17.65 12.90 15.95
N PHE A 183 -18.01 12.30 14.81
CA PHE A 183 -19.03 12.84 13.92
C PHE A 183 -19.71 11.75 13.08
N ASN A 184 -20.94 12.01 12.65
CA ASN A 184 -21.71 11.10 11.82
C ASN A 184 -21.89 11.73 10.43
N LEU A 185 -21.64 10.95 9.37
CA LEU A 185 -21.89 11.39 7.98
C LEU A 185 -22.05 10.18 7.05
N ARG A 186 -22.51 10.45 5.82
CA ARG A 186 -22.43 9.53 4.69
C ARG A 186 -21.26 9.94 3.81
N PRO A 187 -20.02 9.46 4.05
CA PRO A 187 -18.86 9.97 3.34
C PRO A 187 -18.91 9.59 1.85
N PHE A 188 -18.43 10.46 0.98
CA PHE A 188 -18.05 10.06 -0.38
C PHE A 188 -16.90 9.05 -0.32
N MET A 189 -15.91 9.34 0.53
CA MET A 189 -14.80 8.44 0.86
C MET A 189 -14.17 8.80 2.21
N VAL A 190 -13.58 7.79 2.85
CA VAL A 190 -12.62 7.97 3.94
C VAL A 190 -11.32 7.30 3.50
N PHE A 191 -10.24 8.03 3.51
CA PHE A 191 -8.94 7.59 3.06
C PHE A 191 -7.91 7.83 4.16
N ALA A 192 -7.13 6.83 4.50
CA ALA A 192 -6.05 6.91 5.47
C ALA A 192 -4.75 6.48 4.83
N SER A 193 -3.71 7.28 4.97
CA SER A 193 -2.44 7.08 4.30
C SER A 193 -1.26 7.14 5.26
N ASN A 194 -0.31 6.24 5.04
CA ASN A 194 1.01 6.20 5.67
C ASN A 194 2.09 6.75 4.70
N THR A 195 1.73 6.99 3.43
CA THR A 195 2.65 7.47 2.39
C THR A 195 2.07 8.66 1.64
N ASN A 196 2.95 9.44 1.05
CA ASN A 196 2.58 10.61 0.25
C ASN A 196 2.25 10.27 -1.22
N GLU A 197 2.14 9.00 -1.59
CA GLU A 197 1.89 8.57 -2.97
C GLU A 197 0.88 7.42 -3.03
N MET A 198 -0.12 7.56 -3.91
CA MET A 198 -1.14 6.52 -4.17
C MET A 198 -0.79 5.65 -5.37
N GLY A 199 0.28 5.97 -6.07
CA GLY A 199 0.66 5.41 -7.37
C GLY A 199 0.38 6.36 -8.53
N TYR A 200 1.01 6.10 -9.68
CA TYR A 200 0.94 6.94 -10.89
C TYR A 200 1.26 8.44 -10.67
N GLY A 201 2.00 8.78 -9.62
CA GLY A 201 2.36 10.16 -9.28
C GLY A 201 1.20 11.00 -8.75
N THR A 202 0.13 10.39 -8.28
CA THR A 202 -1.01 11.04 -7.63
C THR A 202 -0.93 10.93 -6.11
N SER A 203 -1.45 11.94 -5.40
CA SER A 203 -1.52 11.94 -3.95
C SER A 203 -2.78 12.66 -3.46
N LEU A 204 -3.44 12.07 -2.46
CA LEU A 204 -4.45 12.75 -1.63
C LEU A 204 -3.80 13.39 -0.39
N THR A 205 -2.67 12.88 0.04
CA THR A 205 -1.97 13.21 1.29
C THR A 205 -0.49 13.51 1.00
N PRO A 206 -0.18 14.62 0.31
CA PRO A 206 1.18 14.88 -0.19
C PRO A 206 2.22 15.08 0.93
N ASN A 207 1.77 15.36 2.16
CA ASN A 207 2.63 15.59 3.31
C ASN A 207 2.79 14.36 4.20
N ALA A 208 2.15 13.22 3.86
CA ALA A 208 2.22 12.02 4.67
C ALA A 208 3.65 11.51 4.85
N SER A 209 3.95 11.09 6.09
CA SER A 209 5.27 10.61 6.51
C SER A 209 5.17 9.19 7.03
N THR A 210 6.12 8.36 6.65
CA THR A 210 6.23 6.98 7.18
C THR A 210 6.93 6.90 8.53
N GLN A 211 7.20 8.02 9.21
CA GLN A 211 8.10 8.05 10.39
C GLN A 211 7.62 8.96 11.53
N ASP A 212 6.41 9.50 11.46
CA ASP A 212 5.87 10.41 12.51
C ASP A 212 4.91 9.70 13.47
N GLY A 213 4.59 8.44 13.22
CA GLY A 213 3.67 7.63 14.02
C GLY A 213 2.20 7.98 13.81
N MET A 214 1.88 8.72 12.75
CA MET A 214 0.54 9.21 12.46
C MET A 214 0.07 8.71 11.09
N LEU A 215 -1.23 8.75 10.88
CA LEU A 215 -1.85 8.59 9.57
C LEU A 215 -2.41 9.92 9.11
N ASP A 216 -2.18 10.24 7.85
CA ASP A 216 -2.90 11.32 7.16
C ASP A 216 -4.27 10.83 6.74
N VAL A 217 -5.32 11.39 7.33
CA VAL A 217 -6.70 10.99 7.04
C VAL A 217 -7.42 12.08 6.28
N VAL A 218 -8.12 11.66 5.24
CA VAL A 218 -9.00 12.51 4.44
C VAL A 218 -10.40 11.96 4.49
N VAL A 219 -11.33 12.74 5.04
CA VAL A 219 -12.77 12.44 5.03
C VAL A 219 -13.44 13.38 4.04
N VAL A 220 -14.03 12.84 3.00
CA VAL A 220 -14.73 13.63 2.00
C VAL A 220 -16.23 13.48 2.20
N GLU A 221 -16.91 14.61 2.41
CA GLU A 221 -18.37 14.68 2.51
C GLU A 221 -19.06 14.21 1.21
N PRO A 222 -20.38 13.98 1.22
CA PRO A 222 -21.09 13.61 0.00
C PRO A 222 -20.89 14.63 -1.12
N LEU A 223 -20.52 14.13 -2.30
CA LEU A 223 -20.30 14.94 -3.49
C LEU A 223 -21.40 14.65 -4.53
N ASN A 224 -21.89 15.71 -5.16
CA ASN A 224 -22.69 15.59 -6.38
C ASN A 224 -21.78 15.34 -7.60
N ARG A 225 -22.37 15.06 -8.76
CA ARG A 225 -21.61 14.69 -9.97
C ARG A 225 -20.62 15.77 -10.43
N LEU A 226 -20.99 17.05 -10.35
CA LEU A 226 -20.11 18.17 -10.73
C LEU A 226 -18.95 18.31 -9.74
N GLU A 227 -19.22 18.17 -8.45
CA GLU A 227 -18.19 18.19 -7.40
C GLU A 227 -17.19 17.03 -7.54
N ILE A 228 -17.63 15.83 -7.98
CA ILE A 228 -16.72 14.71 -8.25
C ILE A 228 -15.80 15.04 -9.43
N ILE A 229 -16.32 15.63 -10.50
CA ILE A 229 -15.51 16.08 -11.65
C ILE A 229 -14.50 17.15 -11.17
N TYR A 230 -14.97 18.12 -10.42
CA TYR A 230 -14.10 19.17 -9.87
C TYR A 230 -13.00 18.59 -8.97
N PHE A 231 -13.35 17.66 -8.09
CA PHE A 231 -12.36 16.97 -7.24
C PHE A 231 -11.33 16.19 -8.06
N SER A 232 -11.78 15.52 -9.13
CA SER A 232 -10.88 14.82 -10.06
C SER A 232 -9.90 15.76 -10.74
N LEU A 233 -10.34 16.98 -11.14
CA LEU A 233 -9.46 18.01 -11.68
C LEU A 233 -8.46 18.52 -10.63
N LEU A 234 -8.91 18.72 -9.38
CA LEU A 234 -8.01 19.11 -8.28
C LEU A 234 -6.92 18.06 -8.02
N LEU A 235 -7.25 16.76 -8.12
CA LEU A 235 -6.27 15.67 -8.03
C LEU A 235 -5.23 15.74 -9.15
N LEU A 236 -5.66 15.98 -10.39
CA LEU A 236 -4.76 16.10 -11.55
C LEU A 236 -3.78 17.27 -11.42
N ILE A 237 -4.24 18.41 -10.89
CA ILE A 237 -3.38 19.58 -10.65
C ILE A 237 -2.68 19.54 -9.29
N LYS A 238 -2.74 18.41 -8.57
CA LYS A 238 -2.11 18.15 -7.25
C LYS A 238 -2.54 19.13 -6.15
N LYS A 239 -3.81 19.56 -6.18
CA LYS A 239 -4.41 20.46 -5.18
C LYS A 239 -5.68 19.89 -4.53
N PRO A 240 -5.71 18.61 -4.09
CA PRO A 240 -6.93 18.00 -3.55
C PRO A 240 -7.43 18.72 -2.28
N GLN A 241 -6.54 19.37 -1.53
CA GLN A 241 -6.87 20.12 -0.31
C GLN A 241 -7.74 21.35 -0.59
N SER A 242 -7.86 21.79 -1.85
CA SER A 242 -8.72 22.92 -2.22
C SER A 242 -10.21 22.57 -2.25
N LEU A 243 -10.58 21.29 -2.12
CA LEU A 243 -11.97 20.87 -2.00
C LEU A 243 -12.49 21.21 -0.59
N LYS A 244 -13.45 22.13 -0.46
CA LYS A 244 -14.02 22.56 0.83
C LYS A 244 -14.68 21.42 1.63
N LYS A 245 -15.18 20.40 0.95
CA LYS A 245 -15.82 19.21 1.54
C LYS A 245 -14.84 18.12 1.92
N ALA A 246 -13.52 18.33 1.76
CA ALA A 246 -12.49 17.40 2.17
C ALA A 246 -11.84 17.88 3.46
N HIS A 247 -11.95 17.05 4.50
CA HIS A 247 -11.41 17.32 5.83
C HIS A 247 -10.13 16.52 6.01
N TYR A 248 -9.02 17.22 6.22
CA TYR A 248 -7.69 16.66 6.41
C TYR A 248 -7.30 16.73 7.89
N PHE A 249 -6.78 15.66 8.43
CA PHE A 249 -6.24 15.64 9.80
C PHE A 249 -5.25 14.48 9.99
N LEU A 250 -4.36 14.65 10.97
CA LEU A 250 -3.44 13.61 11.44
C LEU A 250 -4.08 12.89 12.63
N THR A 251 -3.89 11.58 12.70
CA THR A 251 -4.34 10.78 13.84
C THR A 251 -3.52 9.50 13.98
N GLU A 252 -3.33 9.03 15.22
CA GLU A 252 -2.73 7.72 15.48
C GLU A 252 -3.71 6.59 15.19
N ASN A 253 -5.01 6.84 15.38
CA ASN A 253 -6.07 5.86 15.13
C ASN A 253 -7.39 6.53 14.78
N ILE A 254 -8.25 5.77 14.10
CA ILE A 254 -9.61 6.13 13.75
C ILE A 254 -10.50 4.89 13.82
N GLU A 255 -11.64 5.02 14.47
CA GLU A 255 -12.70 4.01 14.47
C GLU A 255 -13.83 4.46 13.53
N ILE A 256 -14.30 3.57 12.67
CA ILE A 256 -15.41 3.83 11.75
C ILE A 256 -16.46 2.74 11.95
N ARG A 257 -17.66 3.13 12.36
CA ARG A 257 -18.80 2.23 12.60
C ARG A 257 -19.92 2.52 11.61
N SER A 258 -20.36 1.52 10.87
CA SER A 258 -21.58 1.62 10.06
C SER A 258 -22.81 1.62 10.96
N LEU A 259 -23.74 2.56 10.71
CA LEU A 259 -24.97 2.74 11.50
C LEU A 259 -26.21 2.16 10.80
N ASP A 260 -26.13 1.93 9.49
CA ASP A 260 -27.29 1.46 8.70
C ASP A 260 -26.98 0.23 7.84
N LYS A 261 -25.73 -0.23 7.81
CA LYS A 261 -25.31 -1.42 7.05
C LYS A 261 -24.31 -2.24 7.84
N GLU A 262 -24.32 -3.53 7.61
CA GLU A 262 -23.23 -4.40 8.02
C GLU A 262 -22.22 -4.52 6.89
N GLY A 263 -20.94 -4.50 7.26
CA GLY A 263 -19.84 -4.69 6.34
C GLY A 263 -19.42 -3.45 5.55
N PHE A 264 -18.20 -3.52 5.04
CA PHE A 264 -17.57 -2.47 4.26
C PHE A 264 -16.85 -3.06 3.05
N LEU A 265 -16.97 -2.39 1.90
CA LEU A 265 -16.00 -2.53 0.84
C LEU A 265 -14.82 -1.62 1.19
N ILE A 266 -13.66 -2.23 1.41
CA ILE A 266 -12.40 -1.55 1.72
C ILE A 266 -11.40 -1.70 0.58
N GLN A 267 -10.43 -0.82 0.53
CA GLN A 267 -9.19 -1.05 -0.19
C GLN A 267 -8.00 -1.03 0.78
N ILE A 268 -6.97 -1.84 0.50
CA ILE A 268 -5.71 -1.94 1.22
C ILE A 268 -4.60 -2.01 0.18
N ASP A 269 -3.70 -1.02 0.14
CA ASP A 269 -2.58 -0.93 -0.81
C ASP A 269 -2.96 -1.23 -2.27
N GLY A 270 -4.16 -0.79 -2.70
CA GLY A 270 -4.66 -1.00 -4.06
C GLY A 270 -5.29 -2.38 -4.32
N GLU A 271 -5.64 -3.11 -3.28
CA GLU A 271 -6.44 -4.34 -3.35
C GLU A 271 -7.79 -4.14 -2.63
N SER A 272 -8.89 -4.50 -3.29
CA SER A 272 -10.23 -4.39 -2.71
C SER A 272 -10.62 -5.66 -1.96
N LYS A 273 -11.30 -5.49 -0.84
CA LYS A 273 -11.81 -6.58 -0.02
C LYS A 273 -13.16 -6.22 0.59
N GLN A 274 -14.08 -7.18 0.61
CA GLN A 274 -15.31 -7.08 1.38
C GLN A 274 -15.06 -7.61 2.79
N ILE A 275 -15.44 -6.85 3.83
CA ILE A 275 -15.43 -7.29 5.22
C ILE A 275 -16.85 -7.22 5.79
N GLU A 276 -17.23 -8.20 6.59
CA GLU A 276 -18.62 -8.35 7.07
C GLU A 276 -18.91 -7.60 8.39
N THR A 277 -17.86 -7.14 9.07
CA THR A 277 -18.05 -6.38 10.32
C THR A 277 -18.55 -4.97 10.04
N ASN A 278 -19.41 -4.47 10.92
CA ASN A 278 -19.88 -3.07 10.88
C ASN A 278 -18.91 -2.09 11.57
N LEU A 279 -17.75 -2.58 12.04
CA LEU A 279 -16.73 -1.80 12.72
C LEU A 279 -15.37 -2.02 12.10
N ILE A 280 -14.68 -0.95 11.76
CA ILE A 280 -13.28 -0.96 11.36
C ILE A 280 -12.46 -0.02 12.22
N ASN A 281 -11.28 -0.48 12.62
CA ASN A 281 -10.27 0.27 13.33
C ASN A 281 -9.06 0.44 12.42
N ILE A 282 -8.65 1.67 12.16
CA ILE A 282 -7.48 1.99 11.37
C ILE A 282 -6.51 2.73 12.26
N GLY A 283 -5.23 2.37 12.22
CA GLY A 283 -4.22 3.03 13.02
C GLY A 283 -2.80 2.81 12.50
N ALA A 284 -1.82 3.41 13.17
CA ALA A 284 -0.40 3.27 12.87
C ALA A 284 0.35 2.56 14.00
N GLN A 285 1.23 1.63 13.65
CA GLN A 285 2.24 1.06 14.55
C GLN A 285 3.58 1.76 14.27
N ARG A 286 4.07 2.50 15.26
CA ARG A 286 5.31 3.27 15.13
C ARG A 286 6.53 2.38 14.94
N SER A 287 7.40 2.73 14.00
CA SER A 287 8.71 2.09 13.79
C SER A 287 8.65 0.56 13.70
N ALA A 288 7.57 0.02 13.13
CA ALA A 288 7.22 -1.41 13.20
C ALA A 288 7.91 -2.26 12.12
N LEU A 289 8.48 -1.65 11.08
CA LEU A 289 9.16 -2.38 10.00
C LEU A 289 10.49 -1.73 9.65
N SER A 290 11.55 -2.56 9.56
CA SER A 290 12.87 -2.12 9.08
C SER A 290 12.97 -2.34 7.57
N VAL A 291 13.24 -1.28 6.80
CA VAL A 291 13.32 -1.33 5.33
C VAL A 291 14.67 -0.82 4.85
N LEU A 292 15.25 -1.49 3.84
CA LEU A 292 16.47 -1.03 3.18
C LEU A 292 16.17 0.17 2.28
N VAL A 293 16.97 1.22 2.41
CA VAL A 293 16.79 2.51 1.71
C VAL A 293 18.09 3.00 1.07
N PRO A 294 18.01 3.87 0.04
CA PRO A 294 19.18 4.44 -0.65
C PRO A 294 20.19 5.16 0.22
#